data_96dc60c7d98dbfcf19a43151819fcb1d
#
_entry.id   96dc60c7d98dbfcf19a43151819fcb1d
#
_cell.length_a   1.000
_cell.length_b   1.000
_cell.length_c   1.000
_cell.angle_alpha   90.00
_cell.angle_beta   90.00
_cell.angle_gamma   90.00
#
_symmetry.space_group_name_H-M   'P 1'
#
loop_
_entity.id
_entity.type
_entity.pdbx_description
1 polymer ?
#
loop_
_entity_poly.entity_id
_entity_poly.type
_entity_poly.pdbx_seq_one_letter_code
_entity_poly.pdbx_strand_id
1 'polypeptide(L)'
;FYVDYLEMDKLPKDMGRFHAWYNHNLTEALPEGETEWGLTGEQKPNTTGKDNYVFVETQGKGHFVGINYYVHCPTTMWYGEGDDMWFIDGEKTPS
;
A
#
# COMPACT_ATOMS: atom_id res chain seq x y z
N PHE A 1 -12.37 -17.45 10.37
CA PHE A 1 -11.29 -17.73 9.38
C PHE A 1 -11.60 -19.02 8.67
N TYR A 2 -11.22 -19.05 7.42
CA TYR A 2 -11.10 -20.28 6.64
C TYR A 2 -9.62 -20.41 6.26
N VAL A 3 -9.06 -21.58 6.46
CA VAL A 3 -7.67 -21.86 6.13
C VAL A 3 -7.63 -23.16 5.35
N ASP A 4 -7.21 -23.06 4.12
CA ASP A 4 -6.92 -24.23 3.29
C ASP A 4 -5.41 -24.49 3.35
N TYR A 5 -5.03 -25.74 3.55
CA TYR A 5 -3.63 -26.11 3.63
C TYR A 5 -3.37 -27.46 2.95
N LEU A 6 -2.16 -27.63 2.53
CA LEU A 6 -1.65 -28.89 1.99
C LEU A 6 -0.57 -29.44 2.92
N GLU A 7 -0.77 -30.63 3.42
CA GLU A 7 0.28 -31.35 4.14
C GLU A 7 1.30 -31.94 3.16
N MET A 8 2.57 -31.76 3.48
CA MET A 8 3.68 -32.29 2.69
C MET A 8 4.69 -32.98 3.60
N ASP A 9 5.13 -34.17 3.22
CA ASP A 9 6.18 -34.88 3.96
C ASP A 9 7.49 -34.12 4.00
N LYS A 10 7.74 -33.29 2.99
CA LYS A 10 8.95 -32.50 2.87
C LYS A 10 8.69 -31.21 2.10
N LEU A 11 9.07 -30.09 2.68
CA LEU A 11 9.04 -28.82 1.98
C LEU A 11 10.19 -28.71 0.96
N PRO A 12 9.95 -28.13 -0.22
CA PRO A 12 11.02 -27.77 -1.14
C PRO A 12 12.08 -26.90 -0.47
N LYS A 13 13.34 -27.08 -0.82
CA LYS A 13 14.46 -26.36 -0.19
C LYS A 13 14.42 -24.84 -0.42
N ASP A 14 13.82 -24.45 -1.53
CA ASP A 14 13.70 -23.07 -1.99
C ASP A 14 12.31 -22.46 -1.72
N MET A 15 11.49 -23.15 -0.93
CA MET A 15 10.19 -22.63 -0.57
C MET A 15 10.32 -21.39 0.30
N GLY A 16 9.73 -20.31 -0.16
CA GLY A 16 9.59 -19.09 0.61
C GLY A 16 8.62 -19.25 1.79
N ARG A 17 8.63 -18.32 2.69
CA ARG A 17 7.67 -18.24 3.79
C ARG A 17 6.76 -17.05 3.58
N PHE A 18 5.48 -17.25 3.81
CA PHE A 18 4.52 -16.14 3.78
C PHE A 18 4.69 -15.28 5.02
N HIS A 19 4.76 -13.98 4.78
CA HIS A 19 4.75 -12.97 5.82
C HIS A 19 3.60 -12.01 5.52
N ALA A 20 2.87 -11.65 6.54
CA ALA A 20 1.84 -10.62 6.47
C ALA A 20 2.30 -9.40 7.28
N TRP A 21 2.06 -8.23 6.75
CA TRP A 21 2.28 -6.97 7.42
C TRP A 21 0.96 -6.23 7.54
N TYR A 22 0.73 -5.60 8.67
CA TYR A 22 -0.49 -4.86 8.93
C TYR A 22 -0.16 -3.41 9.25
N ASN A 23 -0.85 -2.51 8.60
CA ASN A 23 -0.81 -1.10 8.92
C ASN A 23 -2.23 -0.55 8.99
N HIS A 24 -2.41 0.42 9.85
CA HIS A 24 -3.63 1.18 9.97
C HIS A 24 -3.28 2.65 10.16
N ASN A 25 -3.88 3.50 9.37
CA ASN A 25 -3.71 4.94 9.49
C ASN A 25 -5.06 5.63 9.43
N LEU A 26 -5.18 6.71 10.18
CA LEU A 26 -6.29 7.63 10.10
C LEU A 26 -5.80 8.83 9.30
N THR A 27 -6.25 8.92 8.06
CA THR A 27 -5.93 10.07 7.22
C THR A 27 -6.90 11.21 7.52
N GLU A 28 -6.38 12.40 7.68
CA GLU A 28 -7.21 13.59 7.82
C GLU A 28 -7.59 14.09 6.42
N ALA A 29 -8.89 14.26 6.21
CA ALA A 29 -9.37 14.92 5.01
C ALA A 29 -8.97 16.39 5.01
N LEU A 30 -8.70 16.96 3.85
CA LEU A 30 -8.49 18.38 3.72
C LEU A 30 -9.76 19.12 4.19
N PRO A 31 -9.62 20.24 4.90
CA PRO A 31 -10.77 20.99 5.46
C PRO A 31 -11.83 21.40 4.43
N GLU A 32 -11.39 21.59 3.21
CA GLU A 32 -12.22 22.04 2.08
C GLU A 32 -12.77 20.87 1.26
N GLY A 33 -12.40 19.64 1.63
CA GLY A 33 -12.65 18.45 0.86
C GLY A 33 -11.79 18.38 -0.40
N GLU A 34 -11.47 17.18 -0.80
CA GLU A 34 -10.93 16.97 -2.14
C GLU A 34 -12.08 16.91 -3.11
N THR A 35 -12.10 17.82 -4.07
CA THR A 35 -13.02 17.69 -5.19
C THR A 35 -12.41 16.73 -6.20
N GLU A 36 -13.25 15.96 -6.87
CA GLU A 36 -12.88 15.06 -7.97
C GLU A 36 -11.95 15.73 -9.00
N TRP A 37 -12.02 17.03 -9.10
CA TRP A 37 -11.25 17.86 -10.02
C TRP A 37 -10.29 18.83 -9.29
N GLY A 38 -10.18 18.71 -7.99
CA GLY A 38 -9.36 19.57 -7.13
C GLY A 38 -7.85 19.44 -7.32
N LEU A 39 -7.44 18.75 -8.34
CA LEU A 39 -6.10 18.87 -8.92
C LEU A 39 -5.92 20.25 -9.57
N THR A 40 -6.28 21.31 -8.86
CA THR A 40 -5.94 22.65 -9.26
C THR A 40 -4.43 22.79 -9.21
N GLY A 41 -3.86 22.76 -10.30
CA GLY A 41 -2.58 23.02 -10.91
C GLY A 41 -1.37 23.52 -10.10
N GLU A 42 -1.44 23.65 -8.81
CA GLU A 42 -0.34 24.15 -7.98
C GLU A 42 0.21 23.13 -6.98
N GLN A 43 -0.34 21.94 -6.92
CA GLN A 43 0.21 20.92 -6.05
C GLN A 43 1.51 20.37 -6.66
N LYS A 44 2.59 20.54 -5.96
CA LYS A 44 3.84 19.92 -6.33
C LYS A 44 3.67 18.40 -6.27
N PRO A 45 4.04 17.67 -7.31
CA PRO A 45 3.94 16.22 -7.29
C PRO A 45 4.73 15.65 -6.10
N ASN A 46 4.09 14.76 -5.35
CA ASN A 46 4.76 14.02 -4.30
C ASN A 46 5.62 12.93 -4.94
N THR A 47 6.90 13.17 -5.04
CA THR A 47 7.87 12.22 -5.64
C THR A 47 8.61 11.38 -4.60
N THR A 48 8.37 11.63 -3.33
CA THR A 48 9.11 10.99 -2.22
C THR A 48 8.28 9.99 -1.44
N GLY A 49 6.98 9.96 -1.66
CA GLY A 49 6.05 9.17 -0.86
C GLY A 49 5.89 9.68 0.58
N LYS A 50 6.41 10.87 0.88
CA LYS A 50 6.25 11.47 2.20
C LYS A 50 4.78 11.62 2.53
N ASP A 51 4.42 11.22 3.74
CA ASP A 51 3.06 11.26 4.29
C ASP A 51 2.04 10.33 3.58
N ASN A 52 2.50 9.50 2.64
CA ASN A 52 1.68 8.47 2.03
C ASN A 52 1.38 7.33 3.01
N TYR A 53 0.24 6.69 2.82
CA TYR A 53 -0.07 5.45 3.52
C TYR A 53 0.88 4.32 3.06
N VAL A 54 1.56 3.71 4.01
CA VAL A 54 2.55 2.67 3.71
C VAL A 54 1.86 1.31 3.67
N PHE A 55 1.84 0.68 2.50
CA PHE A 55 1.32 -0.67 2.32
C PHE A 55 2.24 -1.73 2.91
N VAL A 56 3.52 -1.60 2.65
CA VAL A 56 4.53 -2.52 3.16
C VAL A 56 5.90 -1.84 3.19
N GLU A 57 6.63 -2.10 4.24
CA GLU A 57 8.06 -1.78 4.34
C GLU A 57 8.79 -3.03 4.83
N THR A 58 9.73 -3.51 4.05
CA THR A 58 10.43 -4.76 4.35
C THR A 58 11.82 -4.76 3.77
N GLN A 59 12.65 -5.64 4.29
CA GLN A 59 14.00 -5.88 3.79
C GLN A 59 14.21 -7.38 3.57
N GLY A 60 14.99 -7.71 2.56
CA GLY A 60 15.31 -9.08 2.23
C GLY A 60 15.02 -9.41 0.78
N LYS A 61 14.97 -10.69 0.47
CA LYS A 61 14.67 -11.19 -0.87
C LYS A 61 13.35 -11.93 -0.85
N GLY A 62 12.44 -11.54 -1.71
CA GLY A 62 11.11 -12.15 -1.76
C GLY A 62 10.26 -11.64 -2.90
N HIS A 63 8.97 -11.91 -2.80
CA HIS A 63 7.98 -11.44 -3.75
C HIS A 63 6.84 -10.79 -2.98
N PHE A 64 6.44 -9.61 -3.40
CA PHE A 64 5.17 -9.04 -2.99
C PHE A 64 4.04 -9.78 -3.70
N VAL A 65 3.12 -10.34 -2.93
CA VAL A 65 2.06 -11.22 -3.48
C VAL A 65 0.69 -10.58 -3.41
N GLY A 66 0.57 -9.42 -2.81
CA GLY A 66 -0.68 -8.68 -2.82
C GLY A 66 -0.94 -7.90 -1.53
N ILE A 67 -2.04 -7.21 -1.56
CA ILE A 67 -2.56 -6.41 -0.45
C ILE A 67 -4.06 -6.66 -0.30
N ASN A 68 -4.52 -6.69 0.95
CA ASN A 68 -5.93 -6.58 1.28
C ASN A 68 -6.14 -5.22 1.92
N TYR A 69 -6.79 -4.33 1.20
CA TYR A 69 -6.93 -2.94 1.56
C TYR A 69 -8.40 -2.62 1.90
N TYR A 70 -8.60 -2.03 3.06
CA TYR A 70 -9.91 -1.59 3.51
C TYR A 70 -9.89 -0.08 3.73
N VAL A 71 -10.84 0.61 3.10
CA VAL A 71 -11.01 2.05 3.22
C VAL A 71 -12.34 2.34 3.87
N HIS A 72 -12.31 3.11 4.95
CA HIS A 72 -13.50 3.71 5.53
C HIS A 72 -13.44 5.21 5.26
N CYS A 73 -14.19 5.65 4.26
CA CYS A 73 -14.33 7.06 3.94
C CYS A 73 -15.49 7.66 4.77
N PRO A 74 -15.22 8.56 5.72
CA PRO A 74 -16.27 9.16 6.55
C PRO A 74 -17.03 10.26 5.83
N THR A 75 -16.60 10.64 4.64
CA THR A 75 -17.26 11.66 3.83
C THR A 75 -18.15 11.02 2.76
N THR A 76 -19.05 11.79 2.20
CA THR A 76 -19.88 11.36 1.06
C THR A 76 -19.19 11.55 -0.29
N MET A 77 -17.95 12.04 -0.26
CA MET A 77 -17.16 12.31 -1.45
C MET A 77 -16.40 11.05 -1.90
N TRP A 78 -15.99 11.06 -3.13
CA TRP A 78 -15.14 10.04 -3.71
C TRP A 78 -13.78 9.99 -3.01
N TYR A 79 -13.25 8.80 -2.79
CA TYR A 79 -11.95 8.58 -2.13
C TYR A 79 -10.90 7.94 -3.04
N GLY A 80 -11.25 7.68 -4.28
CA GLY A 80 -10.45 6.92 -5.22
C GLY A 80 -9.34 7.71 -5.90
N GLU A 81 -8.67 7.02 -6.80
CA GLU A 81 -7.65 7.56 -7.72
C GLU A 81 -6.33 7.97 -7.06
N GLY A 82 -5.93 7.25 -6.02
CA GLY A 82 -4.55 7.30 -5.54
C GLY A 82 -3.62 6.47 -6.43
N ASP A 83 -2.37 6.92 -6.58
CA ASP A 83 -1.33 6.18 -7.27
C ASP A 83 -0.45 5.41 -6.29
N ASP A 84 -0.03 4.22 -6.69
CA ASP A 84 0.96 3.46 -5.96
C ASP A 84 2.36 4.05 -6.19
N MET A 85 3.17 4.01 -5.16
CA MET A 85 4.58 4.35 -5.25
C MET A 85 5.43 3.19 -4.75
N TRP A 86 6.31 2.71 -5.59
CA TRP A 86 7.23 1.62 -5.27
C TRP A 86 8.65 2.14 -5.20
N PHE A 87 9.33 1.86 -4.09
CA PHE A 87 10.74 2.17 -3.89
C PHE A 87 11.47 0.86 -3.65
N ILE A 88 12.20 0.39 -4.63
CA ILE A 88 12.86 -0.91 -4.61
C ILE A 88 14.38 -0.70 -4.57
N ASP A 89 15.06 -1.49 -3.74
CA ASP A 89 16.52 -1.53 -3.64
C ASP A 89 17.20 -0.16 -3.46
N GLY A 90 16.56 0.74 -2.71
CA GLY A 90 17.10 2.05 -2.38
C GLY A 90 16.87 3.12 -3.43
N GLU A 91 15.93 2.93 -4.32
CA GLU A 91 15.47 3.96 -5.24
C GLU A 91 15.08 5.24 -4.50
N LYS A 92 15.35 6.38 -5.11
CA LYS A 92 15.02 7.70 -4.56
C LYS A 92 13.75 8.28 -5.18
N THR A 93 13.35 7.75 -6.30
CA THR A 93 12.13 8.10 -7.01
C THR A 93 11.32 6.84 -7.23
N PRO A 94 10.00 6.89 -7.10
CA PRO A 94 9.17 5.71 -7.29
C PRO A 94 9.18 5.26 -8.74
N SER A 95 9.12 3.97 -8.93
CA SER A 95 8.90 3.32 -10.23
C SER A 95 7.41 3.05 -10.45
#